data_15cf4994e44195fc895b664866883215
#
_entry.id   15cf4994e44195fc895b664866883215
#
_cell.length_a   1.000
_cell.length_b   1.000
_cell.length_c   1.000
_cell.angle_alpha   90.00
_cell.angle_beta   90.00
_cell.angle_gamma   90.00
#
_symmetry.space_group_name_H-M   'P 1'
#
loop_
_entity.id
_entity.type
_entity.pdbx_description
1 polymer ?
#
loop_
_entity_poly.entity_id
_entity_poly.type
_entity_poly.pdbx_seq_one_letter_code
_entity_poly.pdbx_strand_id
1 'polypeptide(L)'
;MGLKLDLTWFDKKTEEFKGEEYSKDFGDDGSVIESLGMPLKDNINNGWFDVEKSWVSILQPHFKNVIDISKFDYFVSFVYRDGNW
;
A
#
# COMPACT_ATOMS: atom_id res chain seq x y z
N MET A 1 3.09 8.73 15.86
CA MET A 1 3.09 7.75 14.78
C MET A 1 2.32 8.28 13.61
N GLY A 2 2.87 8.13 12.45
CA GLY A 2 2.31 8.73 11.27
C GLY A 2 1.77 7.74 10.26
N LEU A 3 1.86 8.11 8.99
CA LEU A 3 1.39 7.32 7.88
C LEU A 3 2.28 6.11 7.61
N LYS A 4 1.65 4.95 7.43
CA LYS A 4 2.31 3.74 6.96
C LYS A 4 1.52 3.16 5.80
N LEU A 5 2.23 2.47 4.91
CA LEU A 5 1.60 1.70 3.85
C LEU A 5 1.52 0.25 4.32
N ASP A 6 0.34 -0.34 4.17
CA ASP A 6 0.10 -1.75 4.50
C ASP A 6 -0.14 -2.49 3.19
N LEU A 7 0.83 -3.32 2.81
CA LEU A 7 0.77 -4.11 1.58
C LEU A 7 0.41 -5.55 1.93
N THR A 8 -0.65 -6.05 1.33
CA THR A 8 -1.07 -7.45 1.49
C THR A 8 -1.15 -8.13 0.13
N TRP A 9 -0.91 -9.43 0.11
CA TRP A 9 -1.02 -10.17 -1.15
C TRP A 9 -1.63 -11.55 -0.96
N PHE A 10 -2.31 -11.98 -2.00
CA PHE A 10 -3.10 -13.20 -2.03
C PHE A 10 -2.75 -14.00 -3.27
N ASP A 11 -2.90 -15.33 -3.18
CA ASP A 11 -2.71 -16.20 -4.34
C ASP A 11 -3.78 -15.91 -5.39
N LYS A 12 -3.38 -15.77 -6.65
CA LYS A 12 -4.32 -15.45 -7.74
C LYS A 12 -5.35 -16.52 -8.00
N LYS A 13 -5.00 -17.77 -7.74
CA LYS A 13 -5.88 -18.91 -8.05
C LYS A 13 -6.79 -19.29 -6.90
N THR A 14 -6.21 -19.34 -5.70
CA THR A 14 -6.94 -19.80 -4.51
C THR A 14 -7.50 -18.66 -3.68
N GLU A 15 -7.02 -17.44 -3.91
CA GLU A 15 -7.35 -16.26 -3.13
C GLU A 15 -6.94 -16.37 -1.67
N GLU A 16 -6.02 -17.29 -1.36
CA GLU A 16 -5.49 -17.43 -0.01
C GLU A 16 -4.52 -16.30 0.31
N PHE A 17 -4.61 -15.81 1.54
CA PHE A 17 -3.67 -14.83 2.06
C PHE A 17 -2.25 -15.41 2.06
N LYS A 18 -1.31 -14.70 1.46
CA LYS A 18 0.10 -15.15 1.37
C LYS A 18 1.05 -14.31 2.19
N GLY A 19 0.79 -13.05 2.37
CA GLY A 19 1.70 -12.22 3.14
C GLY A 19 1.24 -10.79 3.32
N GLU A 20 1.94 -10.10 4.20
CA GLU A 20 1.70 -8.70 4.51
C GLU A 20 3.01 -8.05 4.92
N GLU A 21 3.20 -6.82 4.51
CA GLU A 21 4.36 -6.04 4.91
C GLU A 21 3.95 -4.58 5.10
N TYR A 22 4.42 -3.98 6.20
CA TYR A 22 4.25 -2.55 6.44
C TYR A 22 5.50 -1.81 5.97
N SER A 23 5.31 -0.64 5.40
CA SER A 23 6.41 0.26 5.09
C SER A 23 6.93 0.91 6.38
N LYS A 24 7.99 1.72 6.24
CA LYS A 24 8.41 2.60 7.32
C LYS A 24 7.32 3.62 7.63
N ASP A 25 7.45 4.27 8.77
CA ASP A 25 6.57 5.37 9.15
C ASP A 25 6.97 6.63 8.37
N PHE A 26 6.06 7.19 7.59
CA PHE A 26 6.29 8.41 6.81
C PHE A 26 6.00 9.68 7.60
N GLY A 27 5.54 9.56 8.84
CA GLY A 27 5.13 10.72 9.62
C GLY A 27 3.92 11.40 8.98
N ASP A 28 4.02 12.69 8.77
CA ASP A 28 2.95 13.47 8.14
C ASP A 28 3.17 13.67 6.64
N ASP A 29 4.12 12.95 6.04
CA ASP A 29 4.42 13.07 4.63
C ASP A 29 3.57 12.12 3.81
N GLY A 30 2.58 12.66 3.11
CA GLY A 30 1.69 11.91 2.23
C GLY A 30 2.09 11.91 0.76
N SER A 31 3.30 12.36 0.44
CA SER A 31 3.73 12.50 -0.96
C SER A 31 3.69 11.19 -1.74
N VAL A 32 3.88 10.05 -1.07
CA VAL A 32 3.81 8.75 -1.74
C VAL A 32 2.40 8.50 -2.31
N ILE A 33 1.36 8.89 -1.57
CA ILE A 33 -0.03 8.73 -2.03
C ILE A 33 -0.26 9.61 -3.25
N GLU A 34 0.21 10.84 -3.20
CA GLU A 34 0.08 11.76 -4.32
C GLU A 34 0.83 11.26 -5.55
N SER A 35 1.98 10.62 -5.36
CA SER A 35 2.73 10.06 -6.48
C SER A 35 2.02 8.87 -7.14
N LEU A 36 1.08 8.25 -6.44
CA LEU A 36 0.20 7.22 -7.02
C LEU A 36 -0.96 7.81 -7.80
N GLY A 37 -1.09 9.14 -7.82
CA GLY A 37 -2.18 9.82 -8.52
C GLY A 37 -3.46 9.91 -7.72
N MET A 38 -3.39 9.76 -6.40
CA MET A 38 -4.56 9.76 -5.53
C MET A 38 -4.57 10.97 -4.61
N PRO A 39 -5.75 11.55 -4.34
CA PRO A 39 -5.85 12.60 -3.34
C PRO A 39 -5.62 12.05 -1.94
N LEU A 40 -4.98 12.83 -1.08
CA LEU A 40 -4.66 12.41 0.28
C LEU A 40 -5.89 12.19 1.14
N LYS A 41 -6.81 13.15 1.05
CA LYS A 41 -7.85 13.31 2.05
C LYS A 41 -8.83 12.15 2.15
N ASP A 42 -9.15 11.53 1.03
CA ASP A 42 -10.22 10.52 1.01
C ASP A 42 -9.70 9.08 1.02
N ASN A 43 -8.38 8.91 1.05
CA ASN A 43 -7.78 7.57 0.88
C ASN A 43 -7.07 7.04 2.11
N ILE A 44 -6.78 7.90 3.09
CA ILE A 44 -6.14 7.48 4.31
C ILE A 44 -7.18 6.87 5.25
N ASN A 45 -6.87 5.70 5.79
CA ASN A 45 -7.77 4.91 6.63
C ASN A 45 -9.10 4.56 5.94
N ASN A 46 -9.07 4.41 4.62
CA ASN A 46 -10.29 4.21 3.84
C ASN A 46 -10.23 2.96 2.97
N GLY A 47 -9.99 1.81 3.60
CA GLY A 47 -10.03 0.54 2.91
C GLY A 47 -8.76 0.19 2.15
N TRP A 48 -8.89 -0.77 1.26
CA TRP A 48 -7.78 -1.31 0.47
C TRP A 48 -7.95 -0.94 -0.99
N PHE A 49 -6.82 -0.77 -1.67
CA PHE A 49 -6.80 -0.41 -3.09
C PHE A 49 -5.99 -1.45 -3.85
N ASP A 50 -6.48 -1.85 -5.01
CA ASP A 50 -5.73 -2.76 -5.89
C ASP A 50 -4.45 -2.09 -6.35
N VAL A 51 -3.34 -2.81 -6.26
CA VAL A 51 -2.06 -2.30 -6.72
C VAL A 51 -2.01 -2.43 -8.24
N GLU A 52 -2.02 -1.31 -8.93
CA GLU A 52 -1.92 -1.27 -10.37
C GLU A 52 -0.48 -1.43 -10.82
N LYS A 53 -0.30 -1.87 -12.06
CA LYS A 53 1.03 -2.04 -12.64
C LYS A 53 1.88 -0.78 -12.52
N SER A 54 1.27 0.38 -12.78
CA SER A 54 1.98 1.67 -12.70
C SER A 54 2.43 2.03 -11.29
N TRP A 55 1.83 1.42 -10.26
CA TRP A 55 2.17 1.69 -8.88
C TRP A 55 3.38 0.90 -8.40
N VAL A 56 3.70 -0.21 -9.05
CA VAL A 56 4.75 -1.13 -8.58
C VAL A 56 6.09 -0.42 -8.41
N SER A 57 6.52 0.35 -9.40
CA SER A 57 7.80 1.05 -9.33
C SER A 57 7.82 2.12 -8.24
N ILE A 58 6.66 2.70 -7.93
CA ILE A 58 6.54 3.71 -6.89
C ILE A 58 6.57 3.07 -5.51
N LEU A 59 5.88 1.94 -5.35
CA LEU A 59 5.76 1.26 -4.06
C LEU A 59 6.97 0.41 -3.71
N GLN A 60 7.61 -0.22 -4.71
CA GLN A 60 8.69 -1.18 -4.48
C GLN A 60 9.82 -0.67 -3.56
N PRO A 61 10.30 0.57 -3.71
CA PRO A 61 11.38 1.05 -2.83
C PRO A 61 11.03 1.08 -1.34
N HIS A 62 9.74 1.01 -1.01
CA HIS A 62 9.28 1.08 0.38
C HIS A 62 9.09 -0.28 1.02
N PHE A 63 9.28 -1.36 0.27
CA PHE A 63 9.07 -2.73 0.75
C PHE A 63 10.27 -3.60 0.45
N LYS A 64 10.51 -4.58 1.34
CA LYS A 64 11.59 -5.56 1.16
C LYS A 64 11.18 -6.69 0.23
N ASN A 65 9.91 -7.08 0.28
CA ASN A 65 9.40 -8.13 -0.59
C ASN A 65 9.25 -7.62 -2.00
N VAL A 66 9.61 -8.44 -2.98
CA VAL A 66 9.44 -8.10 -4.39
C VAL A 66 7.95 -8.14 -4.72
N ILE A 67 7.44 -7.05 -5.27
CA ILE A 67 6.04 -6.98 -5.71
C ILE A 67 5.97 -7.57 -7.11
N ASP A 68 5.26 -8.69 -7.25
CA ASP A 68 5.11 -9.37 -8.53
C ASP A 68 3.64 -9.62 -8.81
N ILE A 69 3.03 -8.67 -9.51
CA ILE A 69 1.58 -8.71 -9.81
C ILE A 69 1.20 -9.80 -10.80
N SER A 70 2.18 -10.46 -11.42
CA SER A 70 1.90 -11.61 -12.27
C SER A 70 1.66 -12.87 -11.45
N LYS A 71 2.13 -12.90 -10.21
CA LYS A 71 2.02 -14.07 -9.32
C LYS A 71 0.94 -13.93 -8.27
N PHE A 72 0.75 -12.72 -7.76
CA PHE A 72 -0.15 -12.47 -6.63
C PHE A 72 -1.02 -11.26 -6.90
N ASP A 73 -2.16 -11.22 -6.23
CA ASP A 73 -3.00 -10.04 -6.19
C ASP A 73 -2.57 -9.21 -4.98
N TYR A 74 -2.17 -7.97 -5.21
CA TYR A 74 -1.70 -7.08 -4.17
C TYR A 74 -2.72 -5.99 -3.88
N PHE A 75 -2.83 -5.69 -2.58
CA PHE A 75 -3.66 -4.58 -2.10
C PHE A 75 -2.81 -3.71 -1.20
N VAL A 76 -3.03 -2.41 -1.26
CA VAL A 76 -2.36 -1.46 -0.37
C VAL A 76 -3.40 -0.63 0.36
N SER A 77 -3.18 -0.41 1.64
CA SER A 77 -3.97 0.53 2.41
C SER A 77 -3.05 1.58 3.02
N PHE A 78 -3.61 2.75 3.25
CA PHE A 78 -2.87 3.87 3.82
C PHE A 78 -3.38 4.06 5.24
N VAL A 79 -2.52 3.74 6.21
CA VAL A 79 -2.89 3.71 7.62
C VAL A 79 -2.24 4.88 8.35
N TYR A 80 -3.06 5.72 8.95
CA TYR A 80 -2.60 6.82 9.80
C TYR A 80 -3.15 6.63 11.19
N ARG A 81 -2.28 6.31 12.13
CA ARG A 81 -2.69 5.83 13.44
C ARG A 81 -3.39 6.86 14.31
N ASP A 82 -3.08 8.13 14.10
CA ASP A 82 -3.69 9.17 14.91
C ASP A 82 -5.11 9.54 14.46
N GLY A 83 -5.60 8.87 13.42
CA GLY A 83 -7.00 8.94 13.01
C GLY A 83 -7.40 10.14 12.18
N ASN A 84 -6.67 11.23 12.26
CA ASN A 84 -6.94 12.45 11.49
C ASN A 84 -5.73 12.84 10.68
N TRP A 85 -5.97 13.01 9.42
CA TRP A 85 -4.92 13.48 8.51
C TRP A 85 -4.96 14.99 8.33
#